data_261a9c4a4c7991336ee7e773a9cf0ca6
#
_entry.id   261a9c4a4c7991336ee7e773a9cf0ca6
#
_cell.length_a   1.000
_cell.length_b   1.000
_cell.length_c   1.000
_cell.angle_alpha   90.00
_cell.angle_beta   90.00
_cell.angle_gamma   90.00
#
_symmetry.space_group_name_H-M   'P 1'
#
loop_
_entity.id
_entity.type
_entity.pdbx_description
1 polymer ?
#
loop_
_entity_poly.entity_id
_entity_poly.type
_entity_poly.pdbx_seq_one_letter_code
_entity_poly.pdbx_strand_id
1 'polypeptide(L)'
;VEYSDNNAIGTGKALLRGIGDYVGTAEATFSIVDKIDLSNEGAATAHVDSVAFYTGSAVEPEVSVRVSGAQNDLTEGIDYSLRYESNVNKGVATVVISGMGDYTGEMRESFRIIDASSYSLSSNGSVYLSGEPFLYGGDKFLLTGSKVEPSVSVFLKVGGSSKELVEGVDYTLSYSNNTSVGTGYISVKGINGLSGSVTKSF
;
A
#
# COMPACT_ATOMS: atom_id res chain seq x y z
N VAL A 1 -2.14 -14.20 36.24
CA VAL A 1 -1.01 -13.30 35.93
C VAL A 1 -1.01 -12.18 36.94
N GLU A 2 0.15 -11.90 37.55
CA GLU A 2 0.36 -10.76 38.44
C GLU A 2 1.32 -9.79 37.76
N TYR A 3 1.07 -8.48 37.88
CA TYR A 3 1.94 -7.43 37.35
C TYR A 3 2.58 -6.63 38.46
N SER A 4 3.85 -6.25 38.28
CA SER A 4 4.56 -5.34 39.17
C SER A 4 5.37 -4.32 38.37
N ASP A 5 5.74 -3.21 39.01
CA ASP A 5 6.52 -2.12 38.42
C ASP A 5 5.90 -1.57 37.12
N ASN A 6 4.56 -1.59 36.99
CA ASN A 6 3.80 -1.31 35.78
C ASN A 6 3.02 0.01 35.80
N ASN A 7 3.39 0.94 36.68
CA ASN A 7 2.71 2.24 36.87
C ASN A 7 3.61 3.46 36.62
N ALA A 8 4.82 3.25 36.12
CA ALA A 8 5.78 4.30 35.80
C ALA A 8 6.61 3.89 34.57
N ILE A 9 7.19 4.88 33.90
CA ILE A 9 8.15 4.65 32.80
C ILE A 9 9.30 3.79 33.33
N GLY A 10 9.68 2.75 32.58
CA GLY A 10 10.73 1.83 32.96
C GLY A 10 10.44 0.40 32.53
N THR A 11 10.81 -0.56 33.36
CA THR A 11 10.61 -1.98 33.09
C THR A 11 9.53 -2.55 33.99
N GLY A 12 8.38 -2.91 33.44
CA GLY A 12 7.33 -3.66 34.10
C GLY A 12 7.59 -5.16 34.06
N LYS A 13 6.95 -5.92 34.98
CA LYS A 13 7.07 -7.37 35.08
C LYS A 13 5.70 -8.02 35.08
N ALA A 14 5.61 -9.19 34.47
CA ALA A 14 4.47 -10.08 34.49
C ALA A 14 4.88 -11.44 35.04
N LEU A 15 4.29 -11.85 36.14
CA LEU A 15 4.50 -13.17 36.73
C LEU A 15 3.32 -14.07 36.39
N LEU A 16 3.59 -15.15 35.70
CA LEU A 16 2.63 -16.22 35.41
C LEU A 16 2.77 -17.32 36.41
N ARG A 17 1.65 -17.78 36.95
CA ARG A 17 1.59 -18.98 37.83
C ARG A 17 0.75 -20.04 37.12
N GLY A 18 1.26 -21.25 37.09
CA GLY A 18 0.52 -22.42 36.65
C GLY A 18 -0.72 -22.66 37.51
N ILE A 19 -1.83 -23.08 36.87
CA ILE A 19 -3.10 -23.45 37.53
C ILE A 19 -3.61 -24.78 36.93
N GLY A 20 -4.41 -25.52 37.70
CA GLY A 20 -4.90 -26.83 37.30
C GLY A 20 -3.77 -27.85 37.17
N ASP A 21 -3.63 -28.44 35.99
CA ASP A 21 -2.60 -29.46 35.69
C ASP A 21 -1.20 -28.86 35.45
N TYR A 22 -1.07 -27.54 35.43
CA TYR A 22 0.20 -26.83 35.21
C TYR A 22 0.76 -26.34 36.56
N VAL A 23 2.07 -26.54 36.76
CA VAL A 23 2.79 -26.11 37.96
C VAL A 23 3.96 -25.20 37.57
N GLY A 24 4.43 -24.41 38.57
CA GLY A 24 5.56 -23.52 38.40
C GLY A 24 5.18 -22.08 38.09
N THR A 25 6.20 -21.27 37.89
CA THR A 25 6.10 -19.84 37.59
C THR A 25 7.00 -19.48 36.39
N ALA A 26 6.59 -18.51 35.60
CA ALA A 26 7.40 -17.87 34.61
C ALA A 26 7.31 -16.35 34.74
N GLU A 27 8.42 -15.65 34.55
CA GLU A 27 8.48 -14.19 34.59
C GLU A 27 8.82 -13.68 33.19
N ALA A 28 8.11 -12.62 32.76
CA ALA A 28 8.40 -11.84 31.59
C ALA A 28 8.52 -10.36 31.94
N THR A 29 9.37 -9.65 31.24
CA THR A 29 9.50 -8.19 31.38
C THR A 29 8.99 -7.48 30.14
N PHE A 30 8.51 -6.26 30.30
CA PHE A 30 8.09 -5.37 29.21
C PHE A 30 8.50 -3.94 29.52
N SER A 31 8.73 -3.14 28.48
CA SER A 31 9.09 -1.73 28.63
C SER A 31 7.84 -0.86 28.70
N ILE A 32 7.85 0.11 29.63
CA ILE A 32 6.87 1.19 29.73
C ILE A 32 7.58 2.46 29.29
N VAL A 33 7.12 3.08 28.20
CA VAL A 33 7.73 4.26 27.59
C VAL A 33 6.74 5.42 27.60
N ASP A 34 7.25 6.66 27.57
CA ASP A 34 6.44 7.86 27.48
C ASP A 34 5.93 8.04 26.03
N LYS A 35 6.83 7.85 25.08
CA LYS A 35 6.53 7.93 23.65
C LYS A 35 7.15 6.78 22.88
N ILE A 36 6.50 6.41 21.78
CA ILE A 36 7.06 5.46 20.83
C ILE A 36 7.94 6.23 19.84
N ASP A 37 9.23 5.86 19.78
CA ASP A 37 10.14 6.42 18.80
C ASP A 37 10.06 5.64 17.50
N LEU A 38 9.50 6.27 16.46
CA LEU A 38 9.29 5.67 15.14
C LEU A 38 10.61 5.37 14.42
N SER A 39 11.73 6.01 14.80
CA SER A 39 13.05 5.77 14.21
C SER A 39 13.72 4.48 14.72
N ASN A 40 13.23 3.89 15.79
CA ASN A 40 13.77 2.65 16.32
C ASN A 40 13.46 1.48 15.38
N GLU A 41 14.47 0.64 15.14
CA GLU A 41 14.34 -0.53 14.27
C GLU A 41 13.17 -1.43 14.73
N GLY A 42 12.24 -1.70 13.83
CA GLY A 42 11.08 -2.54 14.09
C GLY A 42 9.96 -1.88 14.91
N ALA A 43 10.08 -0.61 15.32
CA ALA A 43 9.03 0.09 16.06
C ALA A 43 7.81 0.40 15.18
N ALA A 44 8.05 0.75 13.94
CA ALA A 44 7.01 1.05 12.96
C ALA A 44 7.44 0.66 11.54
N THR A 45 6.46 0.59 10.65
CA THR A 45 6.65 0.44 9.21
C THR A 45 5.91 1.56 8.51
N ALA A 46 6.51 2.10 7.45
CA ALA A 46 5.85 3.04 6.55
C ALA A 46 5.69 2.39 5.17
N HIS A 47 4.59 2.70 4.51
CA HIS A 47 4.34 2.33 3.13
C HIS A 47 4.15 3.59 2.30
N VAL A 48 4.88 3.68 1.20
CA VAL A 48 4.74 4.70 0.17
C VAL A 48 4.90 4.04 -1.20
N ASP A 49 4.15 4.51 -2.18
CA ASP A 49 4.35 4.05 -3.57
C ASP A 49 5.79 4.33 -4.00
N SER A 50 6.53 3.28 -4.36
CA SER A 50 7.94 3.38 -4.76
C SER A 50 8.17 4.13 -6.07
N VAL A 51 7.09 4.40 -6.84
CA VAL A 51 7.12 5.09 -8.14
C VAL A 51 5.95 6.07 -8.25
N ALA A 52 6.24 7.28 -8.66
CA ALA A 52 5.25 8.31 -9.00
C ALA A 52 5.55 8.93 -10.37
N PHE A 53 4.53 9.47 -11.04
CA PHE A 53 4.72 10.17 -12.30
C PHE A 53 5.08 11.65 -12.08
N TYR A 54 5.96 12.13 -12.93
CA TYR A 54 6.31 13.54 -13.00
C TYR A 54 5.13 14.37 -13.52
N THR A 55 4.74 15.38 -12.77
CA THR A 55 3.61 16.26 -13.08
C THR A 55 4.04 17.70 -13.45
N GLY A 56 5.32 18.05 -13.27
CA GLY A 56 5.81 19.41 -13.34
C GLY A 56 5.64 20.21 -12.06
N SER A 57 5.03 19.64 -11.04
CA SER A 57 4.80 20.21 -9.71
C SER A 57 5.31 19.25 -8.63
N ALA A 58 5.21 19.64 -7.36
CA ALA A 58 5.52 18.76 -6.24
C ALA A 58 4.66 17.46 -6.31
N VAL A 59 5.32 16.32 -6.13
CA VAL A 59 4.71 15.00 -6.12
C VAL A 59 4.74 14.49 -4.69
N GLU A 60 3.58 14.26 -4.11
CA GLU A 60 3.37 13.89 -2.71
C GLU A 60 2.52 12.62 -2.65
N PRO A 61 3.14 11.43 -2.82
CA PRO A 61 2.42 10.17 -2.74
C PRO A 61 1.86 9.96 -1.34
N GLU A 62 0.73 9.26 -1.27
CA GLU A 62 0.11 8.87 -0.01
C GLU A 62 1.04 7.97 0.80
N VAL A 63 1.03 8.17 2.12
CA VAL A 63 1.88 7.43 3.07
C VAL A 63 0.98 6.83 4.15
N SER A 64 1.14 5.55 4.42
CA SER A 64 0.57 4.93 5.62
C SER A 64 1.68 4.50 6.57
N VAL A 65 1.44 4.68 7.86
CA VAL A 65 2.40 4.35 8.93
C VAL A 65 1.72 3.46 9.95
N ARG A 66 2.35 2.35 10.30
CA ARG A 66 1.82 1.40 11.31
C ARG A 66 2.88 1.04 12.33
N VAL A 67 2.54 1.18 13.61
CA VAL A 67 3.36 0.71 14.72
C VAL A 67 3.31 -0.81 14.80
N SER A 68 4.43 -1.42 15.12
CA SER A 68 4.55 -2.87 15.25
C SER A 68 3.57 -3.43 16.28
N GLY A 69 2.79 -4.42 15.89
CA GLY A 69 1.74 -5.02 16.71
C GLY A 69 0.43 -4.23 16.80
N ALA A 70 0.34 -3.02 16.21
CA ALA A 70 -0.90 -2.26 16.16
C ALA A 70 -1.87 -2.82 15.10
N GLN A 71 -3.18 -2.69 15.37
CA GLN A 71 -4.25 -3.12 14.46
C GLN A 71 -4.52 -2.08 13.37
N ASN A 72 -4.36 -0.79 13.70
CA ASN A 72 -4.68 0.34 12.83
C ASN A 72 -3.41 1.12 12.44
N ASP A 73 -3.48 1.81 11.33
CA ASP A 73 -2.49 2.78 10.92
C ASP A 73 -2.58 4.04 11.78
N LEU A 74 -1.46 4.76 11.88
CA LEU A 74 -1.38 6.08 12.50
C LEU A 74 -2.11 7.11 11.62
N THR A 75 -2.52 8.22 12.25
CA THR A 75 -3.23 9.32 11.58
C THR A 75 -2.30 10.49 11.30
N GLU A 76 -2.16 10.87 10.02
CA GLU A 76 -1.44 12.07 9.64
C GLU A 76 -2.06 13.33 10.26
N GLY A 77 -1.18 14.25 10.71
CA GLY A 77 -1.56 15.49 11.40
C GLY A 77 -1.89 15.34 12.88
N ILE A 78 -1.99 14.09 13.39
CA ILE A 78 -2.23 13.76 14.81
C ILE A 78 -1.02 13.00 15.35
N ASP A 79 -0.71 11.86 14.76
CA ASP A 79 0.32 10.94 15.20
C ASP A 79 1.67 11.16 14.51
N TYR A 80 1.64 11.70 13.29
CA TYR A 80 2.83 12.05 12.51
C TYR A 80 2.55 13.18 11.54
N SER A 81 3.63 13.79 11.04
CA SER A 81 3.60 14.77 9.94
C SER A 81 4.51 14.32 8.80
N LEU A 82 4.22 14.79 7.59
CA LEU A 82 4.98 14.49 6.38
C LEU A 82 5.73 15.74 5.89
N ARG A 83 6.92 15.50 5.37
CA ARG A 83 7.72 16.48 4.63
C ARG A 83 8.40 15.77 3.46
N TYR A 84 8.31 16.34 2.27
CA TYR A 84 8.88 15.79 1.07
C TYR A 84 10.14 16.55 0.66
N GLU A 85 11.16 15.82 0.20
CA GLU A 85 12.44 16.34 -0.27
C GLU A 85 12.68 15.88 -1.72
N SER A 86 13.19 16.80 -2.56
CA SER A 86 13.49 16.52 -3.98
C SER A 86 12.30 16.01 -4.80
N ASN A 87 11.08 16.37 -4.40
CA ASN A 87 9.83 15.81 -4.95
C ASN A 87 9.25 16.61 -6.14
N VAL A 88 10.00 17.53 -6.75
CA VAL A 88 9.52 18.32 -7.91
C VAL A 88 10.08 17.78 -9.23
N ASN A 89 11.31 17.29 -9.24
CA ASN A 89 11.99 16.88 -10.46
C ASN A 89 12.03 15.34 -10.59
N LYS A 90 12.21 14.87 -11.82
CA LYS A 90 12.47 13.44 -12.09
C LYS A 90 13.73 12.97 -11.36
N GLY A 91 13.65 11.80 -10.73
CA GLY A 91 14.75 11.23 -9.95
C GLY A 91 14.26 10.57 -8.67
N VAL A 92 15.16 10.46 -7.68
CA VAL A 92 14.82 9.94 -6.35
C VAL A 92 14.36 11.10 -5.47
N ALA A 93 13.21 10.94 -4.88
CA ALA A 93 12.65 11.82 -3.86
C ALA A 93 12.55 11.06 -2.53
N THR A 94 12.40 11.80 -1.44
CA THR A 94 12.28 11.23 -0.09
C THR A 94 11.09 11.84 0.61
N VAL A 95 10.31 11.01 1.30
CA VAL A 95 9.37 11.45 2.31
C VAL A 95 9.98 11.25 3.69
N VAL A 96 9.89 12.27 4.52
CA VAL A 96 10.29 12.28 5.92
C VAL A 96 9.03 12.27 6.76
N ILE A 97 8.92 11.29 7.62
CA ILE A 97 7.78 11.03 8.50
C ILE A 97 8.24 11.35 9.91
N SER A 98 7.71 12.38 10.53
CA SER A 98 8.10 12.84 11.87
C SER A 98 7.00 12.54 12.87
N GLY A 99 7.30 11.78 13.92
CA GLY A 99 6.36 11.42 14.98
C GLY A 99 5.82 12.64 15.72
N MET A 100 4.54 12.60 16.09
CA MET A 100 3.82 13.64 16.84
C MET A 100 2.98 12.99 17.96
N GLY A 101 2.49 13.80 18.89
CA GLY A 101 1.62 13.31 19.97
C GLY A 101 2.35 12.29 20.87
N ASP A 102 1.88 11.06 20.85
CA ASP A 102 2.44 9.91 21.59
C ASP A 102 3.65 9.28 20.85
N TYR A 103 4.04 9.84 19.71
CA TYR A 103 5.15 9.37 18.88
C TYR A 103 6.25 10.41 18.77
N THR A 104 7.47 9.94 18.46
CA THR A 104 8.67 10.77 18.25
C THR A 104 9.57 10.11 17.20
N GLY A 105 10.69 10.75 16.88
CA GLY A 105 11.65 10.25 15.90
C GLY A 105 11.22 10.50 14.45
N GLU A 106 12.13 10.22 13.52
CA GLU A 106 11.91 10.38 12.09
C GLU A 106 12.19 9.08 11.34
N MET A 107 11.28 8.71 10.43
CA MET A 107 11.47 7.69 9.40
C MET A 107 11.65 8.36 8.04
N ARG A 108 12.37 7.70 7.14
CA ARG A 108 12.64 8.23 5.79
C ARG A 108 12.40 7.13 4.77
N GLU A 109 11.49 7.39 3.82
CA GLU A 109 11.20 6.49 2.71
C GLU A 109 11.52 7.16 1.38
N SER A 110 12.01 6.38 0.43
CA SER A 110 12.37 6.89 -0.89
C SER A 110 11.41 6.41 -1.96
N PHE A 111 11.08 7.30 -2.88
CA PHE A 111 10.31 6.97 -4.08
C PHE A 111 10.97 7.59 -5.33
N ARG A 112 10.61 7.08 -6.51
CA ARG A 112 11.15 7.58 -7.79
C ARG A 112 10.09 8.34 -8.56
N ILE A 113 10.43 9.55 -8.99
CA ILE A 113 9.62 10.34 -9.91
C ILE A 113 10.12 10.06 -11.33
N ILE A 114 9.24 9.53 -12.18
CA ILE A 114 9.54 9.11 -13.54
C ILE A 114 8.69 9.85 -14.57
N ASP A 115 9.17 9.88 -15.82
CA ASP A 115 8.39 10.40 -16.94
C ASP A 115 7.47 9.30 -17.48
N ALA A 116 6.16 9.50 -17.41
CA ALA A 116 5.18 8.57 -17.96
C ALA A 116 5.40 8.27 -19.45
N SER A 117 5.87 9.28 -20.22
CA SER A 117 6.10 9.14 -21.66
C SER A 117 7.24 8.18 -22.02
N SER A 118 8.09 7.84 -21.06
CA SER A 118 9.16 6.85 -21.23
C SER A 118 8.65 5.40 -21.13
N TYR A 119 7.36 5.20 -20.85
CA TYR A 119 6.76 3.88 -20.66
C TYR A 119 5.55 3.67 -21.57
N SER A 120 5.29 2.40 -21.86
CA SER A 120 4.13 1.99 -22.64
C SER A 120 3.41 0.82 -21.98
N LEU A 121 2.09 0.88 -21.88
CA LEU A 121 1.28 -0.24 -21.42
C LEU A 121 1.52 -1.51 -22.23
N SER A 122 1.75 -1.40 -23.53
CA SER A 122 2.01 -2.54 -24.42
C SER A 122 3.27 -3.32 -24.04
N SER A 123 4.27 -2.67 -23.45
CA SER A 123 5.56 -3.28 -23.12
C SER A 123 5.76 -3.47 -21.61
N ASN A 124 5.15 -2.63 -20.79
CA ASN A 124 5.40 -2.55 -19.36
C ASN A 124 4.13 -2.79 -18.54
N GLY A 125 2.96 -2.84 -19.16
CA GLY A 125 1.67 -3.00 -18.47
C GLY A 125 1.35 -4.46 -18.15
N SER A 126 0.71 -4.68 -17.01
CA SER A 126 0.06 -5.93 -16.63
C SER A 126 -1.38 -5.65 -16.23
N VAL A 127 -2.31 -6.47 -16.70
CA VAL A 127 -3.75 -6.30 -16.49
C VAL A 127 -4.30 -7.53 -15.80
N TYR A 128 -4.95 -7.34 -14.66
CA TYR A 128 -5.58 -8.39 -13.87
C TYR A 128 -7.09 -8.12 -13.80
N LEU A 129 -7.88 -9.18 -13.98
CA LEU A 129 -9.33 -9.12 -13.88
C LEU A 129 -9.77 -9.59 -12.51
N SER A 130 -10.79 -8.92 -11.97
CA SER A 130 -11.44 -9.29 -10.71
C SER A 130 -12.95 -9.00 -10.78
N GLY A 131 -13.68 -9.36 -9.74
CA GLY A 131 -15.10 -9.07 -9.62
C GLY A 131 -16.00 -10.30 -9.67
N GLU A 132 -17.25 -10.11 -9.28
CA GLU A 132 -18.30 -11.12 -9.23
C GLU A 132 -19.23 -11.00 -10.46
N PRO A 133 -19.85 -12.10 -10.90
CA PRO A 133 -19.63 -13.45 -10.41
C PRO A 133 -18.54 -14.19 -11.18
N PHE A 134 -17.52 -14.67 -10.49
CA PHE A 134 -16.54 -15.59 -11.05
C PHE A 134 -17.16 -16.98 -11.24
N LEU A 135 -17.11 -17.49 -12.46
CA LEU A 135 -17.36 -18.90 -12.74
C LEU A 135 -16.03 -19.53 -13.13
N TYR A 136 -15.58 -20.56 -12.47
CA TYR A 136 -14.44 -21.42 -12.79
C TYR A 136 -13.27 -20.83 -13.62
N GLY A 137 -12.09 -20.76 -13.04
CA GLY A 137 -10.84 -20.56 -13.79
C GLY A 137 -10.47 -19.12 -14.12
N GLY A 138 -10.82 -18.16 -13.26
CA GLY A 138 -10.18 -16.84 -13.19
C GLY A 138 -10.67 -15.79 -14.20
N ASP A 139 -10.97 -16.15 -15.44
CA ASP A 139 -11.32 -15.18 -16.49
C ASP A 139 -12.71 -15.44 -17.08
N LYS A 140 -13.61 -16.15 -16.35
CA LYS A 140 -14.97 -16.46 -16.81
C LYS A 140 -16.00 -15.78 -15.95
N PHE A 141 -16.95 -15.10 -16.56
CA PHE A 141 -17.99 -14.33 -15.90
C PHE A 141 -19.38 -14.79 -16.35
N LEU A 142 -20.35 -14.77 -15.43
CA LEU A 142 -21.72 -15.13 -15.72
C LEU A 142 -22.44 -14.00 -16.47
N LEU A 143 -23.05 -14.29 -17.60
CA LEU A 143 -23.95 -13.36 -18.26
C LEU A 143 -25.30 -13.34 -17.52
N THR A 144 -25.61 -12.21 -16.87
CA THR A 144 -26.83 -12.01 -16.07
C THR A 144 -27.94 -11.26 -16.81
N GLY A 145 -27.83 -11.11 -18.12
CA GLY A 145 -28.76 -10.30 -18.92
C GLY A 145 -28.37 -8.84 -19.06
N SER A 146 -27.26 -8.43 -18.42
CA SER A 146 -26.66 -7.12 -18.52
C SER A 146 -25.26 -7.23 -19.15
N LYS A 147 -24.62 -6.09 -19.43
CA LYS A 147 -23.21 -6.07 -19.83
C LYS A 147 -22.34 -6.67 -18.71
N VAL A 148 -21.40 -7.50 -19.08
CA VAL A 148 -20.37 -8.02 -18.18
C VAL A 148 -19.17 -7.08 -18.25
N GLU A 149 -18.88 -6.37 -17.16
CA GLU A 149 -17.79 -5.39 -17.04
C GLU A 149 -16.94 -5.73 -15.81
N PRO A 150 -16.00 -6.70 -15.92
CA PRO A 150 -15.14 -7.09 -14.82
C PRO A 150 -14.32 -5.91 -14.30
N SER A 151 -14.08 -5.88 -12.99
CA SER A 151 -13.13 -4.94 -12.40
C SER A 151 -11.72 -5.22 -12.87
N VAL A 152 -10.91 -4.19 -13.02
CA VAL A 152 -9.56 -4.27 -13.59
C VAL A 152 -8.57 -3.59 -12.67
N SER A 153 -7.49 -4.29 -12.33
CA SER A 153 -6.28 -3.69 -11.75
C SER A 153 -5.18 -3.67 -12.79
N VAL A 154 -4.59 -2.51 -12.99
CA VAL A 154 -3.55 -2.28 -14.01
C VAL A 154 -2.27 -1.86 -13.32
N PHE A 155 -1.17 -2.54 -13.63
CA PHE A 155 0.14 -2.26 -13.08
C PHE A 155 1.13 -1.93 -14.17
N LEU A 156 2.01 -0.97 -13.93
CA LEU A 156 3.14 -0.61 -14.77
C LEU A 156 4.44 -1.09 -14.13
N LYS A 157 5.20 -1.91 -14.85
CA LYS A 157 6.53 -2.35 -14.41
C LYS A 157 7.56 -1.25 -14.67
N VAL A 158 8.26 -0.82 -13.62
CA VAL A 158 9.29 0.22 -13.66
C VAL A 158 10.56 -0.32 -13.01
N GLY A 159 11.47 -0.84 -13.82
CA GLY A 159 12.66 -1.52 -13.32
C GLY A 159 12.29 -2.74 -12.48
N GLY A 160 12.71 -2.77 -11.21
CA GLY A 160 12.36 -3.81 -10.24
C GLY A 160 11.06 -3.58 -9.47
N SER A 161 10.43 -2.41 -9.65
CA SER A 161 9.20 -2.02 -8.95
C SER A 161 7.98 -2.15 -9.85
N SER A 162 6.80 -2.14 -9.24
CA SER A 162 5.52 -2.12 -9.93
C SER A 162 4.69 -0.96 -9.37
N LYS A 163 4.12 -0.12 -10.25
CA LYS A 163 3.18 0.95 -9.90
C LYS A 163 1.78 0.53 -10.28
N GLU A 164 0.85 0.56 -9.33
CA GLU A 164 -0.56 0.47 -9.63
C GLU A 164 -1.04 1.76 -10.30
N LEU A 165 -1.80 1.61 -11.39
CA LEU A 165 -2.32 2.71 -12.20
C LEU A 165 -3.77 2.98 -11.85
N VAL A 166 -4.18 4.24 -11.97
CA VAL A 166 -5.53 4.71 -11.62
C VAL A 166 -6.34 4.97 -12.89
N GLU A 167 -7.53 4.36 -12.97
CA GLU A 167 -8.47 4.59 -14.07
C GLU A 167 -8.92 6.06 -14.10
N GLY A 168 -9.01 6.62 -15.30
CA GLY A 168 -9.35 8.04 -15.52
C GLY A 168 -8.18 8.99 -15.28
N VAL A 169 -7.09 8.55 -14.65
CA VAL A 169 -5.86 9.33 -14.41
C VAL A 169 -4.73 8.83 -15.29
N ASP A 170 -4.44 7.53 -15.25
CA ASP A 170 -3.31 6.93 -15.96
C ASP A 170 -3.75 6.17 -17.22
N TYR A 171 -4.96 5.63 -17.21
CA TYR A 171 -5.53 4.87 -18.33
C TYR A 171 -7.05 5.02 -18.41
N THR A 172 -7.59 4.59 -19.55
CA THR A 172 -9.03 4.41 -19.78
C THR A 172 -9.35 2.98 -20.13
N LEU A 173 -10.59 2.54 -19.79
CA LEU A 173 -11.13 1.23 -20.15
C LEU A 173 -12.17 1.32 -21.24
N SER A 174 -12.23 0.27 -22.04
CA SER A 174 -13.37 0.01 -22.92
C SER A 174 -13.63 -1.49 -23.01
N TYR A 175 -14.91 -1.86 -23.10
CA TYR A 175 -15.36 -3.24 -23.18
C TYR A 175 -15.99 -3.51 -24.56
N SER A 176 -15.82 -4.73 -25.05
CA SER A 176 -16.46 -5.16 -26.29
C SER A 176 -16.85 -6.64 -26.23
N ASN A 177 -17.87 -7.04 -27.01
CA ASN A 177 -18.44 -8.37 -27.04
C ASN A 177 -18.87 -8.90 -25.64
N ASN A 178 -19.30 -8.00 -24.77
CA ASN A 178 -19.58 -8.28 -23.36
C ASN A 178 -21.08 -8.36 -23.03
N THR A 179 -21.95 -8.53 -24.06
CA THR A 179 -23.41 -8.60 -23.90
C THR A 179 -24.02 -9.95 -24.32
N SER A 180 -23.20 -10.88 -24.77
CA SER A 180 -23.62 -12.20 -25.22
C SER A 180 -22.63 -13.28 -24.75
N VAL A 181 -23.08 -14.51 -24.65
CA VAL A 181 -22.19 -15.65 -24.35
C VAL A 181 -21.11 -15.74 -25.43
N GLY A 182 -19.87 -15.85 -25.00
CA GLY A 182 -18.71 -15.92 -25.89
C GLY A 182 -17.48 -15.25 -25.22
N THR A 183 -16.55 -14.81 -26.03
CA THR A 183 -15.35 -14.13 -25.57
C THR A 183 -15.56 -12.62 -25.59
N GLY A 184 -15.56 -12.00 -24.39
CA GLY A 184 -15.51 -10.57 -24.21
C GLY A 184 -14.08 -10.05 -24.19
N TYR A 185 -13.90 -8.75 -24.41
CA TYR A 185 -12.60 -8.10 -24.39
C TYR A 185 -12.63 -6.81 -23.60
N ILE A 186 -11.54 -6.56 -22.89
CA ILE A 186 -11.24 -5.30 -22.23
C ILE A 186 -10.03 -4.69 -22.94
N SER A 187 -10.13 -3.44 -23.33
CA SER A 187 -9.01 -2.65 -23.84
C SER A 187 -8.64 -1.58 -22.81
N VAL A 188 -7.42 -1.62 -22.32
CA VAL A 188 -6.79 -0.65 -21.43
C VAL A 188 -5.92 0.25 -22.27
N LYS A 189 -6.16 1.54 -22.29
CA LYS A 189 -5.40 2.53 -23.09
C LYS A 189 -4.78 3.57 -22.16
N GLY A 190 -3.46 3.75 -22.25
CA GLY A 190 -2.74 4.78 -21.49
C GLY A 190 -3.15 6.19 -21.89
N ILE A 191 -3.15 7.10 -20.92
CA ILE A 191 -3.44 8.54 -21.07
C ILE A 191 -2.41 9.36 -20.27
N ASN A 192 -2.50 10.68 -20.35
CA ASN A 192 -1.66 11.64 -19.60
C ASN A 192 -0.15 11.34 -19.68
N GLY A 193 0.33 11.08 -20.91
CA GLY A 193 1.73 10.78 -21.19
C GLY A 193 2.06 9.29 -21.26
N LEU A 194 1.33 8.43 -20.56
CA LEU A 194 1.50 6.99 -20.69
C LEU A 194 0.96 6.52 -22.03
N SER A 195 1.81 5.85 -22.81
CA SER A 195 1.47 5.39 -24.16
C SER A 195 1.00 3.93 -24.19
N GLY A 196 0.52 3.50 -25.36
CA GLY A 196 0.17 2.10 -25.65
C GLY A 196 -1.17 1.64 -25.11
N SER A 197 -1.49 0.40 -25.43
CA SER A 197 -2.71 -0.27 -24.98
C SER A 197 -2.48 -1.77 -24.78
N VAL A 198 -3.26 -2.36 -23.89
CA VAL A 198 -3.32 -3.80 -23.65
C VAL A 198 -4.77 -4.25 -23.82
N THR A 199 -4.98 -5.34 -24.57
CA THR A 199 -6.29 -5.99 -24.66
C THR A 199 -6.23 -7.32 -23.93
N LYS A 200 -7.20 -7.58 -23.05
CA LYS A 200 -7.38 -8.85 -22.36
C LYS A 200 -8.75 -9.42 -22.68
N SER A 201 -8.83 -10.71 -22.90
CA SER A 201 -10.09 -11.45 -23.07
C SER A 201 -10.62 -12.00 -21.74
N PHE A 202 -11.90 -12.20 -21.67
CA PHE A 202 -12.60 -12.91 -20.59
C PHE A 202 -13.75 -13.73 -21.11
#